data_8655a9bfbc7981a198991da94bd490a7
#
_entry.id   8655a9bfbc7981a198991da94bd490a7
#
_cell.length_a   1.000
_cell.length_b   1.000
_cell.length_c   1.000
_cell.angle_alpha   90.00
_cell.angle_beta   90.00
_cell.angle_gamma   90.00
#
_symmetry.space_group_name_H-M   'P 1'
#
loop_
_entity.id
_entity.type
_entity.pdbx_description
1 polymer ?
#
loop_
_entity_poly.entity_id
_entity_poly.type
_entity_poly.pdbx_seq_one_letter_code
_entity_poly.pdbx_strand_id
1 'polypeptide(L)' 'MSVDSNPTPEFLIIAEVAKLFRVSESGVRRLQQQRRIPFIKIGGSVRFAKGDLVSYVERMRVESIGQII' A
#
# COMPACT_ATOMS: atom_id res chain seq x y z
N MET A 1 -25.44 -12.22 -4.23
CA MET A 1 -24.85 -11.88 -4.20
C MET A 1 -24.22 -11.77 -4.66
N SER A 2 -23.97 -11.40 -4.72
CA SER A 2 -23.32 -11.17 -5.03
C SER A 2 -22.78 -10.92 -5.28
N VAL A 3 -22.72 -10.52 -5.40
CA VAL A 3 -22.13 -10.00 -5.50
C VAL A 3 -21.12 -10.07 -5.66
N ASP A 4 -20.60 -9.95 -5.63
CA ASP A 4 -19.57 -10.10 -5.51
C ASP A 4 -18.84 -10.58 -6.56
N SER A 5 -19.15 -10.84 -7.57
CA SER A 5 -18.39 -11.14 -8.67
C SER A 5 -17.57 -9.98 -9.03
N ASN A 6 -17.90 -8.85 -8.57
CA ASN A 6 -17.14 -7.67 -8.91
C ASN A 6 -16.90 -6.90 -7.67
N PRO A 7 -15.97 -7.32 -6.86
CA PRO A 7 -15.72 -6.71 -5.57
C PRO A 7 -15.29 -5.27 -5.70
N THR A 8 -15.78 -4.46 -4.82
CA THR A 8 -15.41 -3.07 -4.76
C THR A 8 -13.97 -2.96 -4.29
N PRO A 9 -13.17 -2.13 -4.92
CA PRO A 9 -11.81 -1.95 -4.46
C PRO A 9 -11.82 -1.38 -3.06
N GLU A 10 -10.90 -1.84 -2.27
CA GLU A 10 -10.79 -1.37 -0.92
C GLU A 10 -9.71 -0.31 -0.87
N PHE A 11 -10.03 0.84 -0.27
CA PHE A 11 -9.08 1.93 -0.17
C PHE A 11 -8.67 2.16 1.26
N LEU A 12 -7.43 2.56 1.45
CA LEU A 12 -6.89 2.81 2.77
C LEU A 12 -6.35 4.24 2.84
N ILE A 13 -6.36 4.80 4.02
CA ILE A 13 -5.77 6.11 4.23
C ILE A 13 -4.38 5.93 4.80
N ILE A 14 -3.61 7.01 4.86
CA ILE A 14 -2.24 6.95 5.34
C ILE A 14 -2.13 6.28 6.71
N ALA A 15 -2.99 6.64 7.62
CA ALA A 15 -2.93 6.06 8.96
C ALA A 15 -3.11 4.55 8.94
N GLU A 16 -3.99 4.07 8.07
CA GLU A 16 -4.23 2.64 7.97
C GLU A 16 -3.05 1.92 7.33
N VAL A 17 -2.43 2.54 6.33
CA VAL A 17 -1.28 1.95 5.67
C VAL A 17 -0.11 1.88 6.66
N ALA A 18 0.08 2.94 7.44
CA ALA A 18 1.14 2.97 8.43
C ALA A 18 0.94 1.84 9.45
N LYS A 19 -0.28 1.64 9.88
CA LYS A 19 -0.56 0.60 10.84
C LYS A 19 -0.35 -0.77 10.22
N LEU A 20 -0.78 -0.95 8.99
CA LEU A 20 -0.64 -2.21 8.30
C LEU A 20 0.81 -2.59 8.11
N PHE A 21 1.64 -1.63 7.72
CA PHE A 21 3.05 -1.88 7.48
C PHE A 21 3.89 -1.72 8.75
N ARG A 22 3.30 -1.27 9.82
CA ARG A 22 3.99 -1.06 11.09
C ARG A 22 5.12 -0.06 10.95
N VAL A 23 4.84 1.03 10.28
CA VAL A 23 5.79 2.14 10.14
C VAL A 23 5.08 3.42 10.54
N SER A 24 5.78 4.51 10.62
CA SER A 24 5.18 5.77 11.03
C SER A 24 4.36 6.37 9.90
N GLU A 25 3.37 7.17 10.24
CA GLU A 25 2.60 7.86 9.24
C GLU A 25 3.47 8.81 8.42
N SER A 26 4.42 9.46 9.07
CA SER A 26 5.30 10.37 8.32
C SER A 26 6.15 9.59 7.34
N GLY A 27 6.50 8.34 7.65
CA GLY A 27 7.22 7.50 6.71
C GLY A 27 6.39 7.19 5.48
N VAL A 28 5.11 6.87 5.68
CA VAL A 28 4.22 6.60 4.57
C VAL A 28 4.00 7.87 3.75
N ARG A 29 3.81 8.99 4.44
CA ARG A 29 3.59 10.25 3.75
C ARG A 29 4.80 10.63 2.91
N ARG A 30 5.99 10.36 3.41
CA ARG A 30 7.19 10.64 2.66
C ARG A 30 7.26 9.77 1.40
N LEU A 31 6.94 8.47 1.52
CA LEU A 31 6.92 7.60 0.36
C LEU A 31 5.91 8.08 -0.67
N GLN A 32 4.76 8.53 -0.21
CA GLN A 32 3.72 9.00 -1.10
C GLN A 32 4.17 10.27 -1.81
N GLN A 33 4.79 11.20 -1.08
CA GLN A 33 5.23 12.46 -1.68
C GLN A 33 6.37 12.25 -2.66
N GLN A 34 7.18 11.24 -2.44
CA GLN A 34 8.27 10.92 -3.34
C GLN A 34 7.80 9.99 -4.46
N ARG A 35 6.53 9.67 -4.48
CA ARG A 35 5.94 8.79 -5.50
C ARG A 35 6.62 7.44 -5.52
N ARG A 36 6.98 6.93 -4.36
CA ARG A 36 7.63 5.65 -4.25
C ARG A 36 6.66 4.56 -3.82
N ILE A 37 5.41 4.90 -3.59
CA ILE A 37 4.38 3.95 -3.25
C ILE A 37 3.16 4.31 -4.07
N PRO A 38 2.46 3.35 -4.66
CA PRO A 38 1.30 3.68 -5.50
C PRO A 38 0.18 4.27 -4.67
N PHE A 39 -0.41 5.34 -5.16
CA PHE A 39 -1.52 5.98 -4.47
C PHE A 39 -2.46 6.62 -5.48
N ILE A 40 -3.64 6.99 -5.01
CA ILE A 40 -4.65 7.61 -5.84
C ILE A 40 -5.08 8.88 -5.14
N LYS A 41 -5.27 9.95 -5.91
CA LYS A 41 -5.80 11.16 -5.35
C LYS A 41 -7.24 11.27 -5.75
N ILE A 42 -8.12 11.31 -4.75
CA ILE A 42 -9.54 11.43 -4.99
C ILE A 42 -9.98 12.75 -4.38
N GLY A 43 -10.28 13.70 -5.24
CA GLY A 43 -10.63 15.03 -4.80
C GLY A 43 -9.45 15.65 -4.09
N GLY A 44 -8.96 15.81 -3.34
CA GLY A 44 -7.78 16.32 -2.68
C GLY A 44 -7.25 15.34 -1.66
N SER A 45 -7.85 14.16 -1.58
CA SER A 45 -7.46 13.20 -0.57
C SER A 45 -6.64 12.08 -1.15
N VAL A 46 -5.60 11.67 -0.42
CA VAL A 46 -4.77 10.58 -0.86
C VAL A 46 -5.36 9.27 -0.34
N ARG A 47 -5.47 8.29 -1.22
CA ARG A 47 -5.96 6.96 -0.85
C ARG A 47 -5.03 5.92 -1.46
N PHE A 48 -5.00 4.75 -0.86
CA PHE A 48 -4.17 3.66 -1.36
C PHE A 48 -5.07 2.47 -1.65
N ALA A 49 -5.00 1.95 -2.85
CA ALA A 49 -5.80 0.79 -3.20
C ALA A 49 -5.12 -0.45 -2.60
N LYS A 50 -5.88 -1.26 -1.92
CA LYS A 50 -5.32 -2.42 -1.27
C LYS A 50 -4.60 -3.34 -2.24
N GLY A 51 -5.14 -3.54 -3.42
CA GLY A 51 -4.50 -4.38 -4.41
C GLY A 51 -3.16 -3.84 -4.86
N ASP A 52 -3.05 -2.52 -4.97
CA ASP A 52 -1.79 -1.89 -5.35
C ASP A 52 -0.75 -2.09 -4.24
N LEU A 53 -1.19 -2.08 -2.99
CA LEU A 53 -0.27 -2.27 -1.87
C LEU A 53 0.25 -3.70 -1.84
N VAL A 54 -0.58 -4.65 -2.19
CA VAL A 54 -0.14 -6.04 -2.24
C VAL A 54 0.97 -6.18 -3.28
N SER A 55 0.78 -5.59 -4.44
CA SER A 55 1.79 -5.64 -5.48
C SER A 55 3.06 -4.90 -5.06
N TYR A 56 2.88 -3.78 -4.38
CA TYR A 56 4.01 -3.00 -3.90
C TYR A 56 4.85 -3.82 -2.92
N VAL A 57 4.20 -4.51 -2.00
CA VAL A 57 4.91 -5.31 -1.01
C VAL A 57 5.68 -6.44 -1.70
N GLU A 58 5.09 -7.03 -2.72
CA GLU A 58 5.79 -8.09 -3.43
C GLU A 58 7.05 -7.56 -4.11
N ARG A 59 6.98 -6.34 -4.66
CA ARG A 59 8.15 -5.77 -5.31
C ARG A 59 9.21 -5.35 -4.30
N MET A 60 8.81 -5.08 -3.07
CA MET A 60 9.76 -4.67 -2.04
C MET A 60 10.37 -5.86 -1.32
N ARG A 61 9.91 -7.06 -1.64
CA ARG A 61 10.41 -8.22 -0.95
C ARG A 61 11.88 -8.43 -1.28
N VAL A 62 12.68 -8.63 -0.27
CA VAL A 62 14.09 -8.87 -0.47
C VAL A 62 14.35 -10.35 -0.26
N GLU A 63 14.93 -10.97 -1.28
CA GLU A 63 15.21 -12.39 -1.18
C GLU A 63 16.37 -12.60 -0.27
N SER A 64 16.27 -13.57 0.57
CA SER A 64 17.32 -13.80 1.52
C SER A 64 18.17 -14.93 1.16
N ILE A 65 18.34 -15.19 -0.07
CA ILE A 65 19.10 -16.27 -0.49
C ILE A 65 20.44 -16.27 0.05
N GLY A 66 21.02 -15.21 0.06
CA GLY A 66 22.38 -15.13 0.50
C GLY A 66 22.54 -15.38 1.95
N GLN A 67 21.51 -15.30 2.69
CA GLN A 67 21.69 -15.44 4.02
C GLN A 67 21.53 -16.75 4.50
N ILE A 68 21.28 -17.57 3.71
CA ILE A 68 21.15 -18.82 4.06
C ILE A 68 22.30 -19.33 4.53
N ILE A 69 23.25 -18.83 4.39
CA ILE A 69 24.40 -19.30 4.76
C ILE A 69 24.48 -19.64 5.93
#